data_f5b5af4e043e02524afb623a7ad00ebe
#
_entry.id   f5b5af4e043e02524afb623a7ad00ebe
#
_cell.length_a   1.000
_cell.length_b   1.000
_cell.length_c   1.000
_cell.angle_alpha   90.00
_cell.angle_beta   90.00
_cell.angle_gamma   90.00
#
_symmetry.space_group_name_H-M   'P 1'
#
loop_
_entity.id
_entity.type
_entity.pdbx_description
1 polymer ?
#
loop_
_entity_poly.entity_id
_entity_poly.type
_entity_poly.pdbx_seq_one_letter_code
_entity_poly.pdbx_strand_id
1 'polypeptide(L)'
;MKKIITLAIFLLKVCCGNLQAQPFPSADEKIPFLCTFSKNSQKDWGDDDFVQIYFFVVPQTEKNPIYIRVFDPDIGGKYDEVHDVFNSKTRFSVYGGKGAASNPDAKKQTPTGNFKSGIQLSSKTFGDDAAYDDKWYTLGPFNPVEGELQPDGYVFKLIIEGMDGDDGNLYKMFLSSLPNENKAIEGGNAYTYEYSFRMADTKGSISHLYPFVSAGITAVKINVFDFDDDGILRVVSVAKKGEITKSSGNAVWLENTHKITTEELNTSLDIQFVKQQDSKNNNVVVYITNQYGELMPFYATPIGGVPKYKFKIGVKVDN
;
A
#
# COMPACT_ATOMS: atom_id res chain seq x y z
N MET A 1 -23.00 -51.54 -38.52
CA MET A 1 -22.33 -51.21 -37.23
C MET A 1 -21.87 -49.78 -37.31
N LYS A 2 -22.61 -48.86 -36.69
CA LYS A 2 -22.27 -47.43 -36.65
C LYS A 2 -21.39 -47.19 -35.45
N LYS A 3 -20.14 -46.71 -35.63
CA LYS A 3 -19.25 -46.26 -34.59
C LYS A 3 -19.61 -44.84 -34.22
N ILE A 4 -20.10 -44.64 -33.01
CA ILE A 4 -20.36 -43.33 -32.41
C ILE A 4 -19.01 -42.87 -31.86
N ILE A 5 -18.44 -41.80 -32.43
CA ILE A 5 -17.26 -41.11 -31.92
C ILE A 5 -17.78 -40.05 -30.93
N THR A 6 -17.64 -40.30 -29.65
CA THR A 6 -17.94 -39.32 -28.60
C THR A 6 -16.76 -38.37 -28.48
N LEU A 7 -16.94 -37.13 -28.98
CA LEU A 7 -15.99 -36.05 -28.84
C LEU A 7 -16.11 -35.48 -27.41
N ALA A 8 -15.15 -35.82 -26.53
CA ALA A 8 -15.06 -35.22 -25.22
C ALA A 8 -14.46 -33.82 -25.36
N ILE A 9 -15.31 -32.81 -25.30
CA ILE A 9 -14.88 -31.42 -25.20
C ILE A 9 -14.41 -31.20 -23.76
N PHE A 10 -13.08 -31.20 -23.57
CA PHE A 10 -12.45 -30.79 -22.33
C PHE A 10 -12.60 -29.28 -22.22
N LEU A 11 -13.60 -28.80 -21.49
CA LEU A 11 -13.71 -27.40 -21.10
C LEU A 11 -12.55 -27.10 -20.13
N LEU A 12 -11.45 -26.58 -20.68
CA LEU A 12 -10.46 -25.87 -19.87
C LEU A 12 -11.17 -24.63 -19.30
N LYS A 13 -11.69 -24.72 -18.09
CA LYS A 13 -11.95 -23.55 -17.27
C LYS A 13 -10.60 -22.92 -16.97
N VAL A 14 -10.15 -22.03 -17.82
CA VAL A 14 -9.15 -21.04 -17.47
C VAL A 14 -9.79 -20.27 -16.30
N CYS A 15 -9.36 -20.55 -15.09
CA CYS A 15 -9.58 -19.67 -13.96
C CYS A 15 -8.84 -18.35 -14.26
N CYS A 16 -9.48 -17.48 -15.05
CA CYS A 16 -9.16 -16.07 -14.99
C CYS A 16 -9.51 -15.65 -13.56
N GLY A 17 -8.55 -15.74 -12.64
CA GLY A 17 -8.65 -15.02 -11.39
C GLY A 17 -8.92 -13.58 -11.79
N ASN A 18 -10.06 -13.04 -11.39
CA ASN A 18 -10.34 -11.64 -11.55
C ASN A 18 -9.23 -10.89 -10.80
N LEU A 19 -8.22 -10.42 -11.54
CA LEU A 19 -7.30 -9.40 -11.08
C LEU A 19 -8.16 -8.13 -10.95
N GLN A 20 -8.84 -8.01 -9.83
CA GLN A 20 -9.55 -6.79 -9.48
C GLN A 20 -8.47 -5.78 -9.13
N ALA A 21 -8.45 -4.66 -9.84
CA ALA A 21 -7.70 -3.50 -9.40
C ALA A 21 -8.15 -3.19 -7.97
N GLN A 22 -7.19 -3.06 -7.08
CA GLN A 22 -7.42 -3.21 -5.67
C GLN A 22 -7.80 -1.87 -5.04
N PRO A 23 -8.65 -1.89 -4.01
CA PRO A 23 -8.63 -0.80 -3.04
C PRO A 23 -7.20 -0.65 -2.49
N PHE A 24 -6.85 0.53 -2.07
CA PHE A 24 -5.61 0.81 -1.35
C PHE A 24 -5.99 1.37 0.04
N PRO A 25 -5.79 0.64 1.12
CA PRO A 25 -5.20 -0.70 1.23
C PRO A 25 -6.04 -1.81 0.55
N SER A 26 -5.37 -2.85 0.07
CA SER A 26 -6.06 -3.98 -0.55
C SER A 26 -6.69 -4.92 0.50
N ALA A 27 -7.63 -5.76 0.05
CA ALA A 27 -8.25 -6.74 0.94
C ALA A 27 -7.25 -7.76 1.51
N ASP A 28 -6.18 -8.08 0.74
CA ASP A 28 -5.14 -9.00 1.19
C ASP A 28 -4.23 -8.38 2.26
N GLU A 29 -4.12 -7.06 2.31
CA GLU A 29 -3.33 -6.34 3.33
C GLU A 29 -4.01 -6.32 4.69
N LYS A 30 -5.35 -6.45 4.74
CA LYS A 30 -6.16 -6.42 5.98
C LYS A 30 -5.91 -5.19 6.85
N ILE A 31 -5.52 -4.11 6.23
CA ILE A 31 -5.34 -2.81 6.85
C ILE A 31 -6.69 -2.09 6.84
N PRO A 32 -7.21 -1.64 8.01
CA PRO A 32 -8.49 -0.94 8.06
C PRO A 32 -8.47 0.39 7.33
N PHE A 33 -7.45 1.23 7.58
CA PHE A 33 -7.30 2.56 7.01
C PHE A 33 -5.83 2.93 6.83
N LEU A 34 -5.54 3.75 5.83
CA LEU A 34 -4.34 4.59 5.77
C LEU A 34 -4.54 5.77 6.71
N CYS A 35 -3.46 6.38 7.17
CA CYS A 35 -3.55 7.59 7.96
C CYS A 35 -2.54 8.64 7.51
N THR A 36 -2.90 9.91 7.72
CA THR A 36 -2.00 11.04 7.58
C THR A 36 -2.35 12.04 8.68
N PHE A 37 -1.39 12.31 9.55
CA PHE A 37 -1.56 13.30 10.58
C PHE A 37 -1.28 14.71 10.06
N SER A 38 -1.83 15.69 10.71
CA SER A 38 -1.60 17.09 10.39
C SER A 38 -0.28 17.58 10.99
N LYS A 39 0.28 18.63 10.40
CA LYS A 39 1.67 19.08 10.67
C LYS A 39 2.00 19.49 12.10
N ASN A 40 0.98 19.75 12.94
CA ASN A 40 1.15 20.11 14.35
C ASN A 40 0.96 18.92 15.28
N SER A 41 0.67 17.73 14.73
CA SER A 41 0.52 16.50 15.51
C SER A 41 1.82 16.11 16.20
N GLN A 42 1.69 15.40 17.30
CA GLN A 42 2.84 14.78 17.95
C GLN A 42 3.26 13.55 17.16
N LYS A 43 4.56 13.30 17.05
CA LYS A 43 5.08 12.16 16.25
C LYS A 43 4.71 10.80 16.84
N ASP A 44 4.51 10.75 18.16
CA ASP A 44 4.09 9.55 18.89
C ASP A 44 2.61 9.19 18.68
N TRP A 45 1.92 9.86 17.75
CA TRP A 45 0.60 9.46 17.27
C TRP A 45 0.65 8.61 15.97
N GLY A 46 1.86 8.28 15.49
CA GLY A 46 2.08 7.36 14.38
C GLY A 46 2.29 7.99 13.02
N ASP A 47 2.82 9.22 12.99
CA ASP A 47 3.29 9.84 11.74
C ASP A 47 4.44 10.81 12.06
N ASP A 48 5.56 10.73 11.36
CA ASP A 48 6.73 11.53 11.69
C ASP A 48 7.05 12.63 10.67
N ASP A 49 6.37 12.67 9.51
CA ASP A 49 6.61 13.66 8.46
C ASP A 49 5.33 14.32 7.88
N PHE A 50 4.15 13.78 8.19
CA PHE A 50 2.84 14.34 7.84
C PHE A 50 2.54 14.42 6.34
N VAL A 51 3.25 13.64 5.52
CA VAL A 51 3.10 13.62 4.06
C VAL A 51 3.18 12.19 3.57
N GLN A 52 2.12 11.72 2.88
CA GLN A 52 2.10 10.38 2.31
C GLN A 52 2.10 10.46 0.77
N ILE A 53 2.85 9.57 0.13
CA ILE A 53 2.96 9.52 -1.33
C ILE A 53 2.60 8.14 -1.85
N TYR A 54 1.57 8.08 -2.70
CA TYR A 54 1.08 6.87 -3.32
C TYR A 54 1.18 6.95 -4.84
N PHE A 55 1.39 5.79 -5.47
CA PHE A 55 1.51 5.68 -6.92
C PHE A 55 0.46 4.72 -7.45
N PHE A 56 -0.26 5.12 -8.49
CA PHE A 56 -1.26 4.32 -9.17
C PHE A 56 -0.76 3.99 -10.57
N VAL A 57 -0.70 2.70 -10.89
CA VAL A 57 -0.25 2.19 -12.19
C VAL A 57 -1.46 1.86 -13.03
N VAL A 58 -1.56 2.49 -14.20
CA VAL A 58 -2.60 2.27 -15.19
C VAL A 58 -1.96 1.58 -16.39
N PRO A 59 -2.43 0.37 -16.78
CA PRO A 59 -1.87 -0.35 -17.92
C PRO A 59 -1.91 0.48 -19.20
N GLN A 60 -0.92 0.32 -20.07
CA GLN A 60 -0.87 1.02 -21.36
C GLN A 60 -2.03 0.64 -22.30
N THR A 61 -2.71 -0.45 -22.02
CA THR A 61 -3.91 -0.92 -22.74
C THR A 61 -5.17 -0.15 -22.40
N GLU A 62 -5.24 0.49 -21.21
CA GLU A 62 -6.38 1.33 -20.84
C GLU A 62 -6.39 2.61 -21.67
N LYS A 63 -7.55 2.92 -22.27
CA LYS A 63 -7.75 4.10 -23.14
C LYS A 63 -8.85 5.03 -22.64
N ASN A 64 -9.66 4.55 -21.70
CA ASN A 64 -10.75 5.34 -21.14
C ASN A 64 -10.23 6.19 -19.98
N PRO A 65 -10.92 7.28 -19.64
CA PRO A 65 -10.62 8.07 -18.46
C PRO A 65 -10.61 7.21 -17.19
N ILE A 66 -9.68 7.52 -16.30
CA ILE A 66 -9.55 6.88 -14.98
C ILE A 66 -9.83 7.89 -13.88
N TYR A 67 -10.10 7.38 -12.69
CA TYR A 67 -10.43 8.17 -11.51
C TYR A 67 -9.67 7.63 -10.31
N ILE A 68 -9.18 8.53 -9.47
CA ILE A 68 -8.65 8.19 -8.15
C ILE A 68 -9.72 8.61 -7.14
N ARG A 69 -10.24 7.63 -6.41
CA ARG A 69 -11.30 7.86 -5.43
C ARG A 69 -10.73 7.72 -4.03
N VAL A 70 -11.16 8.61 -3.15
CA VAL A 70 -10.77 8.63 -1.74
C VAL A 70 -12.05 8.48 -0.91
N PHE A 71 -12.07 7.54 0.00
CA PHE A 71 -13.12 7.33 0.99
C PHE A 71 -12.75 8.10 2.24
N ASP A 72 -13.70 8.87 2.78
CA ASP A 72 -13.53 9.66 3.99
C ASP A 72 -12.34 10.64 3.89
N PRO A 73 -12.37 11.58 2.90
CA PRO A 73 -11.22 12.45 2.65
C PRO A 73 -11.14 13.66 3.58
N ASP A 74 -12.24 14.02 4.25
CA ASP A 74 -12.29 15.12 5.20
C ASP A 74 -11.71 14.73 6.56
N ILE A 75 -11.71 15.63 7.48
CA ILE A 75 -11.28 15.37 8.85
C ILE A 75 -12.47 15.59 9.77
N GLY A 76 -12.97 14.48 10.34
CA GLY A 76 -14.19 14.50 11.16
C GLY A 76 -14.77 13.10 11.32
N GLY A 77 -16.02 13.05 11.81
CA GLY A 77 -16.79 11.81 11.89
C GLY A 77 -16.24 10.79 12.88
N LYS A 78 -16.37 9.51 12.52
CA LYS A 78 -16.13 8.39 13.46
C LYS A 78 -14.82 7.64 13.27
N TYR A 79 -14.16 7.81 12.13
CA TYR A 79 -12.94 7.07 11.83
C TYR A 79 -11.69 7.84 12.20
N ASP A 80 -11.74 9.16 12.02
CA ASP A 80 -10.61 10.04 12.25
C ASP A 80 -10.20 10.13 13.70
N GLU A 81 -8.94 10.42 13.92
CA GLU A 81 -8.39 10.60 15.25
C GLU A 81 -8.39 12.07 15.65
N VAL A 82 -9.24 12.41 16.60
CA VAL A 82 -9.38 13.78 17.08
C VAL A 82 -8.49 14.04 18.28
N HIS A 83 -7.84 15.21 18.26
CA HIS A 83 -7.15 15.77 19.43
C HIS A 83 -7.79 17.09 19.80
N ASP A 84 -8.52 17.09 20.93
CA ASP A 84 -9.39 18.13 21.46
C ASP A 84 -10.63 18.39 20.57
N VAL A 85 -10.48 19.05 19.43
CA VAL A 85 -11.55 19.35 18.47
C VAL A 85 -11.00 19.21 17.05
N PHE A 86 -11.83 18.78 16.11
CA PHE A 86 -11.41 18.75 14.72
C PHE A 86 -11.08 20.15 14.19
N ASN A 87 -9.81 20.38 13.90
CA ASN A 87 -9.30 21.65 13.41
C ASN A 87 -8.35 21.51 12.22
N SER A 88 -8.13 20.27 11.81
CA SER A 88 -7.13 19.93 10.82
C SER A 88 -7.62 20.10 9.37
N LYS A 89 -6.67 20.12 8.46
CA LYS A 89 -6.91 20.11 7.02
C LYS A 89 -5.96 19.16 6.34
N THR A 90 -6.50 18.35 5.44
CA THR A 90 -5.73 17.42 4.62
C THR A 90 -5.88 17.76 3.15
N ARG A 91 -4.78 17.81 2.41
CA ARG A 91 -4.76 18.08 0.98
C ARG A 91 -4.36 16.86 0.17
N PHE A 92 -5.20 16.50 -0.78
CA PHE A 92 -4.97 15.45 -1.77
C PHE A 92 -4.62 16.07 -3.11
N SER A 93 -3.44 15.74 -3.68
CA SER A 93 -2.97 16.32 -4.94
C SER A 93 -2.47 15.24 -5.89
N VAL A 94 -3.06 15.16 -7.09
CA VAL A 94 -2.68 14.20 -8.13
C VAL A 94 -1.70 14.83 -9.10
N TYR A 95 -0.61 14.11 -9.38
CA TYR A 95 0.43 14.50 -10.32
C TYR A 95 0.58 13.43 -11.41
N GLY A 96 0.88 13.89 -12.62
CA GLY A 96 1.24 13.06 -13.76
C GLY A 96 2.40 13.64 -14.54
N GLY A 97 2.64 13.14 -15.74
CA GLY A 97 3.70 13.59 -16.62
C GLY A 97 5.10 13.28 -16.10
N LYS A 98 6.10 13.69 -16.87
CA LYS A 98 7.52 13.39 -16.63
C LYS A 98 7.97 13.84 -15.22
N GLY A 99 8.57 12.93 -14.49
CA GLY A 99 9.11 13.16 -13.14
C GLY A 99 8.10 12.88 -12.02
N ALA A 100 6.83 12.56 -12.34
CA ALA A 100 5.86 12.24 -11.30
C ALA A 100 6.26 11.02 -10.47
N ALA A 101 6.77 9.97 -11.12
CA ALA A 101 7.24 8.74 -10.47
C ALA A 101 8.76 8.53 -10.57
N SER A 102 9.40 9.03 -11.64
CA SER A 102 10.83 8.81 -11.87
C SER A 102 11.74 9.72 -11.07
N ASN A 103 11.26 10.84 -10.53
CA ASN A 103 12.07 11.73 -9.71
C ASN A 103 12.46 11.04 -8.39
N PRO A 104 13.76 10.98 -8.03
CA PRO A 104 14.21 10.35 -6.79
C PRO A 104 13.59 10.95 -5.53
N ASP A 105 13.29 12.26 -5.51
CA ASP A 105 12.68 12.92 -4.35
C ASP A 105 11.24 12.45 -4.10
N ALA A 106 10.52 12.01 -5.14
CA ALA A 106 9.17 11.46 -4.99
C ALA A 106 9.12 10.07 -4.31
N LYS A 107 10.28 9.45 -4.08
CA LYS A 107 10.40 8.11 -3.48
C LYS A 107 10.94 8.11 -2.06
N LYS A 108 11.21 9.29 -1.49
CA LYS A 108 11.77 9.39 -0.15
C LYS A 108 10.72 9.09 0.92
N GLN A 109 11.14 8.41 1.98
CA GLN A 109 10.30 8.15 3.16
C GLN A 109 9.99 9.46 3.91
N THR A 110 10.90 10.45 3.91
CA THR A 110 10.62 11.80 4.39
C THR A 110 10.64 12.75 3.20
N PRO A 111 9.48 13.15 2.67
CA PRO A 111 9.41 13.93 1.43
C PRO A 111 10.07 15.30 1.55
N THR A 112 11.16 15.48 0.83
CA THR A 112 11.94 16.73 0.76
C THR A 112 12.34 17.02 -0.69
N GLY A 113 12.83 18.24 -0.94
CA GLY A 113 13.29 18.63 -2.29
C GLY A 113 12.12 18.70 -3.27
N ASN A 114 12.28 18.07 -4.43
CA ASN A 114 11.30 18.12 -5.53
C ASN A 114 10.32 16.94 -5.51
N PHE A 115 9.82 16.52 -4.33
CA PHE A 115 8.84 15.44 -4.24
C PHE A 115 7.50 15.75 -4.96
N LYS A 116 7.18 17.03 -5.16
CA LYS A 116 6.05 17.51 -5.97
C LYS A 116 6.34 17.58 -7.47
N SER A 117 7.38 16.88 -7.93
CA SER A 117 7.73 16.77 -9.35
C SER A 117 6.60 16.19 -10.20
N GLY A 118 6.61 16.48 -11.49
CA GLY A 118 5.53 16.20 -12.43
C GLY A 118 4.62 17.40 -12.64
N ILE A 119 3.48 17.16 -13.26
CA ILE A 119 2.44 18.16 -13.53
C ILE A 119 1.29 17.91 -12.56
N GLN A 120 0.92 18.89 -11.76
CA GLN A 120 -0.26 18.78 -10.90
C GLN A 120 -1.53 18.81 -11.77
N LEU A 121 -2.28 17.70 -11.75
CA LEU A 121 -3.49 17.51 -12.54
C LEU A 121 -4.75 17.91 -11.74
N SER A 122 -4.74 17.66 -10.44
CA SER A 122 -5.86 17.99 -9.55
C SER A 122 -5.35 18.20 -8.14
N SER A 123 -6.08 19.02 -7.36
CA SER A 123 -5.82 19.19 -5.93
C SER A 123 -7.11 19.59 -5.20
N LYS A 124 -7.34 19.01 -4.03
CA LYS A 124 -8.46 19.36 -3.16
C LYS A 124 -8.00 19.30 -1.71
N THR A 125 -8.37 20.32 -0.95
CA THR A 125 -8.17 20.37 0.50
C THR A 125 -9.51 20.15 1.19
N PHE A 126 -9.51 19.31 2.20
CA PHE A 126 -10.65 19.01 3.06
C PHE A 126 -10.35 19.48 4.48
N GLY A 127 -11.35 19.90 5.18
CA GLY A 127 -11.37 20.17 6.62
C GLY A 127 -12.48 19.37 7.26
N ASP A 128 -12.99 19.80 8.40
CA ASP A 128 -14.18 19.26 9.05
C ASP A 128 -15.40 19.62 8.21
N ASP A 129 -15.87 18.69 7.38
CA ASP A 129 -17.03 18.87 6.49
C ASP A 129 -17.82 17.56 6.38
N ALA A 130 -18.86 17.42 7.21
CA ALA A 130 -19.76 16.27 7.26
C ALA A 130 -20.40 15.87 5.90
N ALA A 131 -20.28 16.73 4.87
CA ALA A 131 -20.71 16.37 3.53
C ALA A 131 -19.87 15.24 2.93
N TYR A 132 -18.65 15.02 3.42
CA TYR A 132 -17.71 14.02 2.94
C TYR A 132 -17.50 12.86 3.92
N ASP A 133 -17.95 12.95 5.17
CA ASP A 133 -17.93 11.87 6.15
C ASP A 133 -18.47 10.56 5.57
N ASP A 134 -17.76 9.45 5.75
CA ASP A 134 -18.16 8.10 5.30
C ASP A 134 -18.45 8.02 3.77
N LYS A 135 -17.94 8.92 2.96
CA LYS A 135 -18.25 8.98 1.52
C LYS A 135 -17.01 8.92 0.64
N TRP A 136 -17.24 8.48 -0.59
CA TRP A 136 -16.23 8.51 -1.63
C TRP A 136 -16.22 9.86 -2.34
N TYR A 137 -15.07 10.54 -2.32
CA TYR A 137 -14.77 11.66 -3.19
C TYR A 137 -13.99 11.17 -4.42
N THR A 138 -14.21 11.81 -5.58
CA THR A 138 -13.60 11.39 -6.85
C THR A 138 -12.75 12.50 -7.43
N LEU A 139 -11.46 12.21 -7.63
CA LEU A 139 -10.51 13.03 -8.37
C LEU A 139 -10.44 12.55 -9.82
N GLY A 140 -10.41 13.46 -10.77
CA GLY A 140 -10.42 13.17 -12.20
C GLY A 140 -11.69 13.72 -12.89
N PRO A 141 -11.99 13.34 -14.15
CA PRO A 141 -11.32 12.28 -14.95
C PRO A 141 -9.87 12.61 -15.33
N PHE A 142 -9.03 11.59 -15.42
CA PHE A 142 -7.69 11.68 -15.97
C PHE A 142 -7.57 10.80 -17.21
N ASN A 143 -6.96 11.30 -18.28
CA ASN A 143 -6.58 10.45 -19.40
C ASN A 143 -5.36 9.62 -19.00
N PRO A 144 -5.30 8.29 -19.25
CA PRO A 144 -4.15 7.48 -18.89
C PRO A 144 -2.79 8.06 -19.31
N VAL A 145 -2.70 8.69 -20.50
CA VAL A 145 -1.46 9.29 -21.01
C VAL A 145 -1.00 10.55 -20.26
N GLU A 146 -1.81 11.10 -19.35
CA GLU A 146 -1.40 12.16 -18.45
C GLU A 146 -0.51 11.65 -17.32
N GLY A 147 -0.52 10.34 -17.03
CA GLY A 147 0.45 9.70 -16.14
C GLY A 147 1.86 9.70 -16.73
N GLU A 148 2.87 9.49 -15.92
CA GLU A 148 4.23 9.26 -16.41
C GLU A 148 4.36 7.86 -16.99
N LEU A 149 4.80 7.75 -18.25
CA LEU A 149 5.04 6.44 -18.86
C LEU A 149 6.23 5.75 -18.20
N GLN A 150 5.99 4.59 -17.62
CA GLN A 150 6.94 3.69 -17.02
C GLN A 150 6.82 2.29 -17.67
N PRO A 151 7.75 1.36 -17.46
CA PRO A 151 7.69 0.01 -18.06
C PRO A 151 6.36 -0.71 -17.81
N ASP A 152 5.77 -0.55 -16.63
CA ASP A 152 4.56 -1.25 -16.20
C ASP A 152 3.26 -0.53 -16.58
N GLY A 153 3.34 0.68 -17.13
CA GLY A 153 2.17 1.47 -17.51
C GLY A 153 2.35 2.97 -17.29
N TYR A 154 1.23 3.69 -17.27
CA TYR A 154 1.20 5.10 -16.91
C TYR A 154 1.04 5.24 -15.40
N VAL A 155 1.93 6.01 -14.76
CA VAL A 155 1.96 6.17 -13.31
C VAL A 155 1.48 7.56 -12.92
N PHE A 156 0.48 7.59 -12.06
CA PHE A 156 0.00 8.79 -11.38
C PHE A 156 0.50 8.78 -9.94
N LYS A 157 0.95 9.93 -9.46
CA LYS A 157 1.35 10.13 -8.06
C LYS A 157 0.26 10.90 -7.33
N LEU A 158 -0.18 10.39 -6.19
CA LEU A 158 -1.03 11.09 -5.24
C LEU A 158 -0.19 11.48 -4.02
N ILE A 159 -0.17 12.76 -3.71
CA ILE A 159 0.44 13.30 -2.49
C ILE A 159 -0.67 13.71 -1.55
N ILE A 160 -0.60 13.26 -0.32
CA ILE A 160 -1.51 13.61 0.77
C ILE A 160 -0.69 14.35 1.81
N GLU A 161 -1.12 15.57 2.13
CA GLU A 161 -0.39 16.47 3.04
C GLU A 161 -1.29 16.89 4.19
N GLY A 162 -0.87 16.63 5.41
CA GLY A 162 -1.41 17.24 6.60
C GLY A 162 -1.04 18.73 6.64
N MET A 163 -2.05 19.61 6.52
CA MET A 163 -1.82 21.05 6.36
C MET A 163 -1.79 21.76 7.70
N ASP A 164 -2.95 21.95 8.28
CA ASP A 164 -3.16 22.66 9.54
C ASP A 164 -3.78 21.71 10.58
N GLY A 165 -3.64 22.02 11.88
CA GLY A 165 -4.18 21.23 12.96
C GLY A 165 -3.28 20.09 13.39
N ASP A 166 -3.81 19.19 14.20
CA ASP A 166 -3.09 18.08 14.85
C ASP A 166 -3.85 16.74 14.86
N ASP A 167 -5.00 16.68 14.16
CA ASP A 167 -5.79 15.47 14.04
C ASP A 167 -5.22 14.50 12.99
N GLY A 168 -5.62 13.24 13.06
CA GLY A 168 -5.29 12.19 12.10
C GLY A 168 -6.44 11.88 11.15
N ASN A 169 -6.22 12.07 9.86
CA ASN A 169 -7.15 11.70 8.79
C ASN A 169 -6.97 10.23 8.41
N LEU A 170 -8.05 9.44 8.49
CA LEU A 170 -8.09 8.01 8.20
C LEU A 170 -8.93 7.73 6.95
N TYR A 171 -8.30 7.30 5.88
CA TYR A 171 -8.92 7.18 4.57
C TYR A 171 -8.59 5.85 3.89
N LYS A 172 -9.30 5.59 2.78
CA LYS A 172 -8.98 4.52 1.81
C LYS A 172 -8.99 5.10 0.42
N MET A 173 -8.31 4.44 -0.50
CA MET A 173 -8.26 4.89 -1.89
C MET A 173 -8.68 3.77 -2.85
N PHE A 174 -9.02 4.16 -4.08
CA PHE A 174 -9.38 3.23 -5.13
C PHE A 174 -9.06 3.81 -6.51
N LEU A 175 -8.33 3.05 -7.32
CA LEU A 175 -8.15 3.36 -8.74
C LEU A 175 -9.34 2.80 -9.53
N SER A 176 -10.18 3.68 -10.07
CA SER A 176 -11.45 3.30 -10.69
C SER A 176 -11.54 3.67 -12.17
N SER A 177 -12.20 2.83 -12.95
CA SER A 177 -12.63 3.14 -14.32
C SER A 177 -13.96 3.93 -14.39
N LEU A 178 -14.63 4.16 -13.24
CA LEU A 178 -15.88 4.89 -13.15
C LEU A 178 -15.85 5.95 -12.05
N PRO A 179 -16.55 7.11 -12.27
CA PRO A 179 -16.52 8.20 -11.30
C PRO A 179 -17.35 7.96 -10.04
N ASN A 180 -18.43 7.18 -10.15
CA ASN A 180 -19.45 7.09 -9.09
C ASN A 180 -19.43 5.75 -8.34
N GLU A 181 -18.63 4.81 -8.79
CA GLU A 181 -18.48 3.50 -8.14
C GLU A 181 -17.03 3.01 -8.21
N ASN A 182 -16.68 2.08 -7.32
CA ASN A 182 -15.37 1.46 -7.30
C ASN A 182 -15.33 0.30 -8.31
N LYS A 183 -14.93 0.61 -9.53
CA LYS A 183 -14.77 -0.37 -10.60
C LYS A 183 -13.32 -0.48 -11.00
N ALA A 184 -12.76 -1.63 -10.74
CA ALA A 184 -11.37 -1.94 -10.99
C ALA A 184 -10.94 -1.77 -12.45
N ILE A 185 -9.67 -1.39 -12.66
CA ILE A 185 -9.01 -1.39 -13.97
C ILE A 185 -8.19 -2.68 -14.06
N GLU A 186 -8.51 -3.52 -15.05
CA GLU A 186 -7.80 -4.78 -15.26
C GLU A 186 -6.29 -4.52 -15.48
N GLY A 187 -5.44 -5.18 -14.69
CA GLY A 187 -3.99 -4.99 -14.70
C GLY A 187 -3.50 -3.71 -14.02
N GLY A 188 -4.40 -2.92 -13.43
CA GLY A 188 -4.01 -1.79 -12.59
C GLY A 188 -3.40 -2.25 -11.27
N ASN A 189 -2.54 -1.41 -10.68
CA ASN A 189 -1.95 -1.64 -9.36
C ASN A 189 -1.72 -0.31 -8.64
N ALA A 190 -1.39 -0.39 -7.36
CA ALA A 190 -0.93 0.76 -6.60
C ALA A 190 0.27 0.34 -5.74
N TYR A 191 1.12 1.30 -5.41
CA TYR A 191 2.26 1.07 -4.52
C TYR A 191 2.66 2.35 -3.78
N THR A 192 3.42 2.17 -2.71
CA THR A 192 4.09 3.26 -1.99
C THR A 192 5.47 2.80 -1.53
N TYR A 193 6.35 3.73 -1.22
CA TYR A 193 7.67 3.45 -0.62
C TYR A 193 7.66 3.56 0.91
N GLU A 194 6.71 4.30 1.43
CA GLU A 194 6.40 4.36 2.85
C GLU A 194 4.91 4.14 3.06
N TYR A 195 4.58 3.38 4.07
CA TYR A 195 3.22 3.05 4.44
C TYR A 195 2.92 3.61 5.82
N SER A 196 1.95 4.51 5.91
CA SER A 196 1.39 4.98 7.18
C SER A 196 -0.05 4.48 7.30
N PHE A 197 -0.34 3.68 8.34
CA PHE A 197 -1.63 3.00 8.46
C PHE A 197 -2.05 2.73 9.90
N ARG A 198 -3.36 2.64 10.10
CA ARG A 198 -3.99 2.21 11.35
C ARG A 198 -4.02 0.68 11.44
N MET A 199 -3.54 0.12 12.55
CA MET A 199 -3.77 -1.28 12.90
C MET A 199 -5.22 -1.51 13.34
N ALA A 200 -5.74 -2.73 13.13
CA ALA A 200 -7.00 -3.11 13.77
C ALA A 200 -6.85 -3.21 15.29
N ASP A 201 -7.87 -2.84 16.05
CA ASP A 201 -7.81 -2.71 17.51
C ASP A 201 -7.62 -4.04 18.25
N THR A 202 -8.01 -5.16 17.63
CA THR A 202 -8.18 -6.44 18.30
C THR A 202 -6.89 -7.27 18.30
N LYS A 203 -6.55 -7.87 19.45
CA LYS A 203 -5.50 -8.87 19.59
C LYS A 203 -5.68 -10.01 18.58
N GLY A 204 -4.58 -10.43 17.96
CA GLY A 204 -4.55 -11.48 16.94
C GLY A 204 -4.82 -10.98 15.53
N SER A 205 -5.14 -9.70 15.35
CA SER A 205 -5.21 -9.07 14.02
C SER A 205 -3.84 -9.11 13.35
N ILE A 206 -3.86 -9.26 12.03
CA ILE A 206 -2.64 -9.31 11.22
C ILE A 206 -2.83 -8.39 10.03
N SER A 207 -1.97 -7.39 9.91
CA SER A 207 -1.84 -6.59 8.69
C SER A 207 -0.66 -7.08 7.86
N HIS A 208 -0.75 -6.97 6.54
CA HIS A 208 0.19 -7.55 5.59
C HIS A 208 0.72 -6.48 4.65
N LEU A 209 2.03 -6.46 4.41
CA LEU A 209 2.66 -5.61 3.41
C LEU A 209 3.50 -6.46 2.45
N TYR A 210 3.43 -6.14 1.16
CA TYR A 210 3.98 -6.98 0.10
C TYR A 210 5.06 -6.27 -0.73
N PRO A 211 6.33 -6.23 -0.25
CA PRO A 211 7.44 -5.78 -1.08
C PRO A 211 7.86 -6.86 -2.08
N PHE A 212 8.26 -6.44 -3.28
CA PHE A 212 8.80 -7.34 -4.29
C PHE A 212 10.34 -7.38 -4.24
N VAL A 213 10.90 -8.59 -4.20
CA VAL A 213 12.34 -8.82 -4.13
C VAL A 213 12.87 -9.10 -5.54
N SER A 214 13.43 -8.09 -6.19
CA SER A 214 14.03 -8.24 -7.52
C SER A 214 15.37 -8.99 -7.48
N ALA A 215 15.88 -9.37 -8.66
CA ALA A 215 17.18 -9.99 -8.80
C ALA A 215 18.30 -9.10 -8.21
N GLY A 216 19.30 -9.72 -7.58
CA GLY A 216 20.45 -9.02 -6.98
C GLY A 216 20.23 -8.50 -5.56
N ILE A 217 19.03 -8.60 -5.00
CA ILE A 217 18.78 -8.26 -3.60
C ILE A 217 19.23 -9.42 -2.73
N THR A 218 20.06 -9.13 -1.71
CA THR A 218 20.61 -10.11 -0.77
C THR A 218 20.09 -9.93 0.65
N ALA A 219 19.59 -8.75 0.97
CA ALA A 219 18.96 -8.44 2.24
C ALA A 219 17.96 -7.31 2.08
N VAL A 220 16.92 -7.32 2.90
CA VAL A 220 16.00 -6.19 3.09
C VAL A 220 16.05 -5.74 4.54
N LYS A 221 16.03 -4.44 4.75
CA LYS A 221 15.93 -3.80 6.05
C LYS A 221 14.53 -3.26 6.21
N ILE A 222 13.82 -3.77 7.20
CA ILE A 222 12.45 -3.39 7.52
C ILE A 222 12.53 -2.39 8.65
N ASN A 223 12.14 -1.15 8.38
CA ASN A 223 12.11 -0.06 9.33
C ASN A 223 10.67 0.20 9.74
N VAL A 224 10.41 0.17 11.04
CA VAL A 224 9.08 0.34 11.62
C VAL A 224 9.14 1.42 12.69
N PHE A 225 8.18 2.33 12.66
CA PHE A 225 8.00 3.40 13.62
C PHE A 225 6.67 3.23 14.34
N ASP A 226 6.67 3.46 15.65
CA ASP A 226 5.48 3.63 16.49
C ASP A 226 4.50 2.44 16.50
N PHE A 227 5.02 1.21 16.59
CA PHE A 227 4.18 0.02 16.81
C PHE A 227 3.89 -0.24 18.31
N ASP A 228 4.30 0.66 19.21
CA ASP A 228 3.98 0.71 20.65
C ASP A 228 4.31 -0.55 21.45
N ASP A 229 5.25 -1.38 20.98
CA ASP A 229 5.46 -2.73 21.52
C ASP A 229 4.18 -3.61 21.53
N ASP A 230 3.16 -3.25 20.75
CA ASP A 230 1.84 -3.89 20.71
C ASP A 230 1.84 -5.27 20.04
N GLY A 231 2.94 -5.66 19.42
CA GLY A 231 3.00 -6.92 18.71
C GLY A 231 4.38 -7.33 18.24
N ILE A 232 4.40 -8.16 17.22
CA ILE A 232 5.61 -8.65 16.57
C ILE A 232 5.49 -8.51 15.06
N LEU A 233 6.64 -8.39 14.40
CA LEU A 233 6.74 -8.57 12.97
C LEU A 233 7.07 -10.02 12.64
N ARG A 234 6.52 -10.50 11.53
CA ARG A 234 6.78 -11.84 11.01
C ARG A 234 6.97 -11.78 9.50
N VAL A 235 8.07 -12.32 9.00
CA VAL A 235 8.33 -12.39 7.56
C VAL A 235 7.97 -13.78 7.05
N VAL A 236 7.00 -13.86 6.15
CA VAL A 236 6.62 -15.07 5.41
C VAL A 236 7.03 -14.92 3.95
N SER A 237 7.56 -15.99 3.37
CA SER A 237 7.95 -16.01 1.96
C SER A 237 7.82 -17.42 1.39
N VAL A 238 8.20 -17.61 0.14
CA VAL A 238 8.29 -18.94 -0.47
C VAL A 238 9.32 -19.85 0.22
N ALA A 239 10.31 -19.27 0.92
CA ALA A 239 11.39 -19.97 1.61
C ALA A 239 11.28 -19.93 3.14
N LYS A 240 10.51 -19.00 3.70
CA LYS A 240 10.39 -18.77 5.15
C LYS A 240 8.94 -18.94 5.60
N LYS A 241 8.74 -19.72 6.66
CA LYS A 241 7.41 -20.02 7.23
C LYS A 241 6.93 -18.96 8.22
N GLY A 242 7.71 -17.92 8.46
CA GLY A 242 7.43 -16.86 9.41
C GLY A 242 8.63 -16.65 10.35
N GLU A 243 9.60 -15.90 9.90
CA GLU A 243 10.71 -15.45 10.73
C GLU A 243 10.21 -14.31 11.60
N ILE A 244 10.25 -14.49 12.92
CA ILE A 244 9.76 -13.50 13.88
C ILE A 244 10.87 -12.51 14.18
N THR A 245 10.54 -11.24 14.24
CA THR A 245 11.42 -10.14 14.57
C THR A 245 10.70 -9.16 15.52
N LYS A 246 11.45 -8.20 16.06
CA LYS A 246 10.92 -7.25 17.04
C LYS A 246 10.08 -6.18 16.36
N SER A 247 9.08 -5.67 17.09
CA SER A 247 8.38 -4.43 16.78
C SER A 247 9.10 -3.22 17.37
N SER A 248 8.73 -2.02 16.93
CA SER A 248 9.15 -0.76 17.55
C SER A 248 8.31 -0.43 18.79
N GLY A 249 8.88 0.37 19.68
CA GLY A 249 8.13 1.03 20.76
C GLY A 249 7.53 2.35 20.31
N ASN A 250 6.98 3.09 21.29
CA ASN A 250 6.37 4.41 21.09
C ASN A 250 7.39 5.45 20.59
N ALA A 251 7.06 6.15 19.54
CA ALA A 251 7.83 7.24 18.90
C ALA A 251 9.28 6.87 18.54
N VAL A 252 9.58 5.60 18.30
CA VAL A 252 10.94 5.16 17.95
C VAL A 252 10.95 4.30 16.69
N TRP A 253 11.98 4.52 15.87
CA TRP A 253 12.29 3.66 14.73
C TRP A 253 13.04 2.41 15.18
N LEU A 254 12.66 1.26 14.63
CA LEU A 254 13.40 0.01 14.76
C LEU A 254 13.69 -0.59 13.39
N GLU A 255 14.96 -0.90 13.13
CA GLU A 255 15.38 -1.61 11.91
C GLU A 255 15.53 -3.11 12.19
N ASN A 256 14.93 -3.94 11.35
CA ASN A 256 15.13 -5.38 11.30
C ASN A 256 15.69 -5.78 9.95
N THR A 257 16.67 -6.69 9.93
CA THR A 257 17.26 -7.20 8.67
C THR A 257 16.78 -8.62 8.38
N HIS A 258 16.18 -8.81 7.21
CA HIS A 258 15.84 -10.11 6.65
C HIS A 258 16.82 -10.45 5.52
N LYS A 259 17.55 -11.58 5.66
CA LYS A 259 18.45 -12.08 4.63
C LYS A 259 17.66 -12.81 3.55
N ILE A 260 17.86 -12.42 2.31
CA ILE A 260 17.19 -12.99 1.16
C ILE A 260 17.88 -14.29 0.72
N THR A 261 17.10 -15.33 0.49
CA THR A 261 17.53 -16.59 -0.12
C THR A 261 17.33 -16.57 -1.63
N THR A 262 17.98 -17.47 -2.35
CA THR A 262 17.85 -17.55 -3.82
C THR A 262 16.40 -17.81 -4.26
N GLU A 263 15.65 -18.58 -3.47
CA GLU A 263 14.25 -18.92 -3.74
C GLU A 263 13.31 -17.73 -3.61
N GLU A 264 13.68 -16.70 -2.81
CA GLU A 264 12.89 -15.49 -2.60
C GLU A 264 13.08 -14.45 -3.71
N LEU A 265 14.10 -14.58 -4.54
CA LEU A 265 14.33 -13.69 -5.68
C LEU A 265 13.18 -13.76 -6.69
N ASN A 266 12.79 -12.60 -7.20
CA ASN A 266 11.65 -12.42 -8.12
C ASN A 266 10.31 -12.91 -7.55
N THR A 267 10.14 -12.81 -6.22
CA THR A 267 8.88 -13.05 -5.52
C THR A 267 8.57 -11.90 -4.56
N SER A 268 7.33 -11.79 -4.13
CA SER A 268 6.98 -10.90 -3.03
C SER A 268 7.31 -11.54 -1.68
N LEU A 269 7.64 -10.72 -0.68
CA LEU A 269 7.56 -11.11 0.73
C LEU A 269 6.18 -10.74 1.28
N ASP A 270 5.79 -11.35 2.40
CA ASP A 270 4.66 -10.98 3.23
C ASP A 270 5.19 -10.58 4.60
N ILE A 271 5.28 -9.27 4.82
CA ILE A 271 5.65 -8.69 6.11
C ILE A 271 4.37 -8.53 6.91
N GLN A 272 4.26 -9.28 7.98
CA GLN A 272 3.08 -9.37 8.82
C GLN A 272 3.27 -8.62 10.12
N PHE A 273 2.37 -7.71 10.41
CA PHE A 273 2.23 -7.02 11.69
C PHE A 273 1.20 -7.79 12.51
N VAL A 274 1.65 -8.51 13.52
CA VAL A 274 0.79 -9.39 14.34
C VAL A 274 0.57 -8.74 15.68
N LYS A 275 -0.66 -8.29 15.94
CA LYS A 275 -1.01 -7.62 17.19
C LYS A 275 -1.10 -8.62 18.33
N GLN A 276 -0.45 -8.34 19.46
CA GLN A 276 -0.41 -9.22 20.63
C GLN A 276 -1.30 -8.77 21.79
N GLN A 277 -1.82 -7.55 21.74
CA GLN A 277 -2.76 -7.01 22.72
C GLN A 277 -3.86 -6.19 22.03
N ASP A 278 -4.96 -5.94 22.75
CA ASP A 278 -5.98 -5.00 22.32
C ASP A 278 -5.48 -3.57 22.59
N SER A 279 -5.46 -2.73 21.59
CA SER A 279 -5.17 -1.31 21.73
C SER A 279 -5.88 -0.53 20.62
N LYS A 280 -6.26 0.70 20.92
CA LYS A 280 -6.89 1.61 19.97
C LYS A 280 -5.86 2.59 19.44
N ASN A 281 -6.18 3.15 18.29
CA ASN A 281 -5.41 4.22 17.68
C ASN A 281 -3.92 3.90 17.49
N ASN A 282 -3.59 2.62 17.27
CA ASN A 282 -2.22 2.21 16.98
C ASN A 282 -1.93 2.44 15.49
N ASN A 283 -1.20 3.50 15.20
CA ASN A 283 -0.77 3.86 13.85
C ASN A 283 0.70 3.49 13.68
N VAL A 284 1.05 3.03 12.51
CA VAL A 284 2.38 2.50 12.23
C VAL A 284 2.90 3.08 10.92
N VAL A 285 4.16 3.55 10.93
CA VAL A 285 4.88 3.94 9.72
C VAL A 285 5.93 2.89 9.37
N VAL A 286 5.99 2.51 8.10
CA VAL A 286 6.89 1.45 7.63
C VAL A 286 7.51 1.80 6.29
N TYR A 287 8.83 1.69 6.20
CA TYR A 287 9.52 1.64 4.92
C TYR A 287 10.56 0.51 4.90
N ILE A 288 10.94 0.09 3.71
CA ILE A 288 11.98 -0.92 3.55
C ILE A 288 13.06 -0.45 2.59
N THR A 289 14.29 -0.90 2.85
CA THR A 289 15.41 -0.70 1.94
C THR A 289 16.09 -2.02 1.62
N ASN A 290 16.78 -2.05 0.48
CA ASN A 290 17.67 -3.16 0.14
C ASN A 290 19.03 -3.01 0.85
N GLN A 291 19.98 -3.93 0.58
CA GLN A 291 21.34 -3.91 1.16
C GLN A 291 22.14 -2.65 0.83
N TYR A 292 21.74 -1.86 -0.16
CA TYR A 292 22.40 -0.61 -0.56
C TYR A 292 21.74 0.63 0.06
N GLY A 293 20.66 0.45 0.83
CA GLY A 293 19.88 1.57 1.38
C GLY A 293 18.89 2.18 0.38
N GLU A 294 18.61 1.52 -0.76
CA GLU A 294 17.63 1.98 -1.72
C GLU A 294 16.23 1.56 -1.28
N LEU A 295 15.28 2.48 -1.30
CA LEU A 295 13.88 2.22 -0.95
C LEU A 295 13.23 1.22 -1.92
N MET A 296 12.46 0.31 -1.36
CA MET A 296 11.70 -0.70 -2.10
C MET A 296 10.21 -0.45 -1.95
N PRO A 297 9.42 -0.54 -3.04
CA PRO A 297 7.98 -0.30 -2.96
C PRO A 297 7.22 -1.49 -2.35
N PHE A 298 6.15 -1.16 -1.64
CA PHE A 298 5.08 -2.08 -1.26
C PHE A 298 3.99 -2.03 -2.32
N TYR A 299 3.55 -3.18 -2.80
CA TYR A 299 2.48 -3.29 -3.80
C TYR A 299 1.16 -3.72 -3.16
N ALA A 300 0.09 -3.00 -3.41
CA ALA A 300 -1.25 -3.36 -2.96
C ALA A 300 -1.69 -4.73 -3.51
N THR A 301 -1.40 -4.99 -4.79
CA THR A 301 -1.50 -6.33 -5.35
C THR A 301 -0.10 -6.92 -5.45
N PRO A 302 0.23 -7.95 -4.63
CA PRO A 302 1.56 -8.52 -4.61
C PRO A 302 1.94 -9.12 -5.96
N ILE A 303 3.10 -8.72 -6.48
CA ILE A 303 3.63 -9.23 -7.75
C ILE A 303 3.92 -10.72 -7.61
N GLY A 304 3.32 -11.53 -8.49
CA GLY A 304 3.37 -12.99 -8.40
C GLY A 304 2.37 -13.62 -7.43
N GLY A 305 1.47 -12.79 -6.85
CA GLY A 305 0.46 -13.20 -5.87
C GLY A 305 0.97 -13.26 -4.44
N VAL A 306 0.06 -13.46 -3.50
CA VAL A 306 0.40 -13.58 -2.06
C VAL A 306 1.37 -14.75 -1.85
N PRO A 307 2.55 -14.53 -1.26
CA PRO A 307 3.57 -15.56 -1.12
C PRO A 307 3.09 -16.70 -0.22
N LYS A 308 3.39 -17.94 -0.64
CA LYS A 308 3.09 -19.13 0.14
C LYS A 308 4.37 -19.94 0.36
N TYR A 309 4.62 -20.29 1.62
CA TYR A 309 5.76 -21.14 1.96
C TYR A 309 5.72 -22.46 1.19
N LYS A 310 6.82 -22.80 0.52
CA LYS A 310 6.99 -24.06 -0.23
C LYS A 310 7.60 -25.13 0.67
N PHE A 311 6.81 -26.13 1.05
CA PHE A 311 7.33 -27.27 1.81
C PHE A 311 8.33 -28.09 0.96
N LYS A 312 9.52 -28.32 1.50
CA LYS A 312 10.48 -29.28 0.91
C LYS A 312 10.16 -30.67 1.45
N ILE A 313 9.61 -31.54 0.60
CA ILE A 313 9.40 -32.97 0.95
C ILE A 313 10.71 -33.69 0.60
N GLY A 314 11.51 -33.99 1.63
CA GLY A 314 12.66 -34.88 1.48
C GLY A 314 12.21 -36.33 1.56
N VAL A 315 12.29 -37.09 0.47
CA VAL A 315 12.15 -38.55 0.51
C VAL A 315 13.51 -39.12 0.93
N LYS A 316 13.64 -39.60 2.18
CA LYS A 316 14.76 -40.48 2.54
C LYS A 316 14.48 -41.86 1.91
N VAL A 317 15.28 -42.23 0.93
CA VAL A 317 15.36 -43.63 0.48
C VAL A 317 16.39 -44.29 1.41
N ASP A 318 15.95 -45.07 2.38
CA ASP A 318 16.83 -45.94 3.16
C ASP A 318 17.26 -47.08 2.23
N ASN A 319 18.55 -47.12 1.93
CA ASN A 319 19.19 -48.25 1.19
C ASN A 319 19.47 -49.41 2.12
#